data_73669af6f4540d1395dab1dcaf4a7a9b
#
_entry.id   73669af6f4540d1395dab1dcaf4a7a9b
#
_cell.length_a   1.000
_cell.length_b   1.000
_cell.length_c   1.000
_cell.angle_alpha   90.00
_cell.angle_beta   90.00
_cell.angle_gamma   90.00
#
_symmetry.space_group_name_H-M   'P 1'
#
loop_
_entity.id
_entity.type
_entity.pdbx_description
1 polymer ?
#
loop_
_entity_poly.entity_id
_entity_poly.type
_entity_poly.pdbx_seq_one_letter_code
_entity_poly.pdbx_strand_id
1 'polypeptide(L)'
;MILGVCVALGAIALTVYLYRKFFGALYYAAKIGGPPGYPLLGNALLFINKPPPEFFLTLQNTIQESGKCFRLWLGPELLIVVTDAKVAEAILSSPKYIEKSGEYDFLRPWLGDGLLTSSNRKWFANRKIITPTFHFKILEQFVEIFDQQSNIFVDQLLPKAETGECFDVFPLVTLCALDVICESAMGTTVNAQILSDSEYVRAVKEITYIIHLRTYDVMNRYNVLFSLSSYRRRQDKALKILHGYTNSVIQSRRQALAQRNSGKATVDGRPLTDEEIREEVDTFMFEGHDTTTSAISFLLYRLAKHPDIQRKVYDEIISVVGEDRTLPVNLSQLNEFHYLDLVIKETLRMYPSVPFFGRKITENSEIANITFPAGANIIIMPFFMGRDPDYFDDPLHFRPERFASEMSAEKSNPYRYVPFSAGPRNCIGQKFALAEIKSLTSKILRHYEILPPQQDQHQEESFIAEVILRPTHGIPIRLQKRQ
;
A
#
# COMPACT_ATOMS: atom_id res chain seq x y z
N MET A 1 37.96 -5.67 -42.75
CA MET A 1 37.45 -4.34 -43.12
C MET A 1 35.93 -4.24 -42.92
N ILE A 2 35.13 -5.11 -43.50
CA ILE A 2 33.65 -5.08 -43.41
C ILE A 2 33.16 -5.19 -41.96
N LEU A 3 33.71 -6.08 -41.14
CA LEU A 3 33.30 -6.23 -39.73
C LEU A 3 33.57 -4.97 -38.90
N GLY A 4 34.72 -4.29 -39.13
CA GLY A 4 35.02 -3.02 -38.46
C GLY A 4 34.05 -1.88 -38.83
N VAL A 5 33.61 -1.82 -40.09
CA VAL A 5 32.63 -0.86 -40.55
C VAL A 5 31.24 -1.13 -39.92
N CYS A 6 30.82 -2.40 -39.85
CA CYS A 6 29.57 -2.77 -39.21
C CYS A 6 29.55 -2.45 -37.71
N VAL A 7 30.63 -2.68 -37.00
CA VAL A 7 30.79 -2.33 -35.57
C VAL A 7 30.74 -0.81 -35.38
N ALA A 8 31.42 -0.04 -36.21
CA ALA A 8 31.40 1.44 -36.15
C ALA A 8 30.00 2.00 -36.44
N LEU A 9 29.31 1.49 -37.46
CA LEU A 9 27.93 1.89 -37.77
C LEU A 9 26.97 1.52 -36.65
N GLY A 10 27.12 0.34 -36.05
CA GLY A 10 26.35 -0.09 -34.88
C GLY A 10 26.57 0.82 -33.67
N ALA A 11 27.83 1.18 -33.39
CA ALA A 11 28.18 2.10 -32.32
C ALA A 11 27.61 3.51 -32.55
N ILE A 12 27.69 4.01 -33.79
CA ILE A 12 27.11 5.33 -34.17
C ILE A 12 25.58 5.28 -34.02
N ALA A 13 24.92 4.23 -34.53
CA ALA A 13 23.46 4.10 -34.41
C ALA A 13 23.02 4.02 -32.95
N LEU A 14 23.75 3.25 -32.10
CA LEU A 14 23.51 3.18 -30.67
C LEU A 14 23.70 4.53 -29.99
N THR A 15 24.78 5.23 -30.31
CA THR A 15 25.06 6.58 -29.77
C THR A 15 23.97 7.57 -30.15
N VAL A 16 23.54 7.58 -31.42
CA VAL A 16 22.44 8.44 -31.90
C VAL A 16 21.13 8.08 -31.22
N TYR A 17 20.85 6.77 -31.05
CA TYR A 17 19.65 6.29 -30.33
C TYR A 17 19.65 6.75 -28.87
N LEU A 18 20.76 6.51 -28.14
CA LEU A 18 20.91 6.92 -26.75
C LEU A 18 20.85 8.46 -26.60
N TYR A 19 21.50 9.18 -27.52
CA TYR A 19 21.46 10.63 -27.59
C TYR A 19 20.00 11.13 -27.75
N ARG A 20 19.28 10.63 -28.76
CA ARG A 20 17.88 11.03 -29.00
C ARG A 20 16.97 10.70 -27.83
N LYS A 21 17.13 9.52 -27.24
CA LYS A 21 16.35 9.09 -26.08
C LYS A 21 16.61 9.98 -24.87
N PHE A 22 17.88 10.24 -24.55
CA PHE A 22 18.27 11.04 -23.39
C PHE A 22 17.93 12.52 -23.58
N PHE A 23 18.30 13.12 -24.72
CA PHE A 23 18.02 14.53 -24.99
C PHE A 23 16.53 14.78 -25.24
N GLY A 24 15.79 13.84 -25.83
CA GLY A 24 14.35 13.93 -25.94
C GLY A 24 13.69 14.00 -24.56
N ALA A 25 14.10 13.13 -23.64
CA ALA A 25 13.60 13.15 -22.26
C ALA A 25 13.99 14.47 -21.56
N LEU A 26 15.23 14.93 -21.70
CA LEU A 26 15.70 16.21 -21.14
C LEU A 26 14.90 17.40 -21.68
N TYR A 27 14.65 17.44 -22.99
CA TYR A 27 13.91 18.55 -23.63
C TYR A 27 12.49 18.68 -23.07
N TYR A 28 11.75 17.55 -22.98
CA TYR A 28 10.39 17.59 -22.44
C TYR A 28 10.40 17.78 -20.91
N ALA A 29 11.32 17.15 -20.21
CA ALA A 29 11.45 17.33 -18.76
C ALA A 29 11.81 18.76 -18.37
N ALA A 30 12.58 19.48 -19.21
CA ALA A 30 12.93 20.89 -18.96
C ALA A 30 11.70 21.81 -18.94
N LYS A 31 10.61 21.41 -19.60
CA LYS A 31 9.34 22.15 -19.61
C LYS A 31 8.49 21.87 -18.36
N ILE A 32 8.81 20.79 -17.63
CA ILE A 32 8.17 20.45 -16.35
C ILE A 32 9.02 21.10 -15.25
N GLY A 33 8.41 21.91 -14.40
CA GLY A 33 9.06 22.53 -13.25
C GLY A 33 9.75 21.50 -12.34
N GLY A 34 10.56 21.95 -11.41
CA GLY A 34 11.20 21.08 -10.42
C GLY A 34 12.48 21.69 -9.85
N PRO A 35 13.02 21.12 -8.76
CA PRO A 35 14.20 21.62 -8.10
C PRO A 35 15.43 21.54 -9.02
N PRO A 36 16.41 22.42 -8.84
CA PRO A 36 17.67 22.36 -9.58
C PRO A 36 18.39 21.04 -9.26
N GLY A 37 18.91 20.40 -10.31
CA GLY A 37 19.65 19.14 -10.20
C GLY A 37 21.14 19.31 -10.50
N TYR A 38 21.97 18.45 -9.92
CA TYR A 38 23.41 18.41 -10.22
C TYR A 38 23.67 17.58 -11.49
N PRO A 39 24.72 17.90 -12.26
CA PRO A 39 25.09 17.09 -13.41
C PRO A 39 25.28 15.61 -13.02
N LEU A 40 24.76 14.68 -13.83
CA LEU A 40 24.78 13.21 -13.65
C LEU A 40 24.02 12.67 -12.45
N LEU A 41 23.98 13.36 -11.32
CA LEU A 41 23.30 12.90 -10.09
C LEU A 41 21.86 13.41 -10.01
N GLY A 42 21.55 14.47 -10.75
CA GLY A 42 20.21 15.09 -10.66
C GLY A 42 19.92 15.61 -9.25
N ASN A 43 18.79 15.19 -8.71
CA ASN A 43 18.31 15.55 -7.38
C ASN A 43 18.63 14.48 -6.31
N ALA A 44 19.38 13.44 -6.67
CA ALA A 44 19.64 12.32 -5.76
C ALA A 44 20.32 12.77 -4.45
N LEU A 45 21.15 13.83 -4.48
CA LEU A 45 21.82 14.38 -3.30
C LEU A 45 20.84 14.90 -2.24
N LEU A 46 19.61 15.28 -2.62
CA LEU A 46 18.58 15.68 -1.66
C LEU A 46 18.17 14.54 -0.71
N PHE A 47 18.37 13.29 -1.14
CA PHE A 47 17.87 12.10 -0.47
C PHE A 47 18.97 11.17 0.04
N ILE A 48 20.24 11.40 -0.35
CA ILE A 48 21.37 10.55 0.07
C ILE A 48 21.56 10.60 1.59
N ASN A 49 21.77 9.43 2.18
CA ASN A 49 22.04 9.20 3.59
C ASN A 49 20.96 9.76 4.56
N LYS A 50 19.77 10.02 4.05
CA LYS A 50 18.65 10.40 4.91
C LYS A 50 17.94 9.16 5.44
N PRO A 51 17.74 9.06 6.77
CA PRO A 51 16.89 8.03 7.32
C PRO A 51 15.45 8.22 6.82
N PRO A 52 14.62 7.16 6.77
CA PRO A 52 13.28 7.21 6.20
C PRO A 52 12.38 8.38 6.66
N PRO A 53 12.38 8.81 7.94
CA PRO A 53 11.60 9.97 8.38
C PRO A 53 12.08 11.30 7.76
N GLU A 54 13.40 11.51 7.70
CA GLU A 54 13.97 12.72 7.08
C GLU A 54 13.78 12.75 5.57
N PHE A 55 13.83 11.57 4.92
CA PHE A 55 13.47 11.44 3.52
C PHE A 55 12.07 11.96 3.26
N PHE A 56 11.10 11.53 4.08
CA PHE A 56 9.70 11.90 3.92
C PHE A 56 9.47 13.40 4.11
N LEU A 57 10.12 14.00 5.12
CA LEU A 57 10.10 15.44 5.35
C LEU A 57 10.73 16.22 4.18
N THR A 58 11.87 15.74 3.66
CA THR A 58 12.52 16.35 2.48
C THR A 58 11.60 16.35 1.26
N LEU A 59 10.91 15.23 1.04
CA LEU A 59 9.95 15.12 -0.05
C LEU A 59 8.78 16.09 0.13
N GLN A 60 8.26 16.22 1.34
CA GLN A 60 7.21 17.19 1.68
C GLN A 60 7.64 18.62 1.35
N ASN A 61 8.81 19.05 1.80
CA ASN A 61 9.36 20.38 1.51
C ASN A 61 9.52 20.59 0.00
N THR A 62 10.05 19.57 -0.70
CA THR A 62 10.22 19.65 -2.16
C THR A 62 8.88 19.82 -2.90
N ILE A 63 7.83 19.17 -2.45
CA ILE A 63 6.48 19.30 -3.01
C ILE A 63 5.95 20.73 -2.79
N GLN A 64 6.11 21.27 -1.58
CA GLN A 64 5.67 22.62 -1.25
C GLN A 64 6.36 23.69 -2.12
N GLU A 65 7.66 23.51 -2.38
CA GLU A 65 8.46 24.45 -3.18
C GLU A 65 8.25 24.30 -4.69
N SER A 66 8.02 23.09 -5.19
CA SER A 66 8.01 22.78 -6.62
C SER A 66 6.62 22.74 -7.26
N GLY A 67 5.54 22.77 -6.45
CA GLY A 67 4.16 22.71 -6.92
C GLY A 67 3.62 21.27 -7.12
N LYS A 68 2.42 21.16 -7.71
CA LYS A 68 1.64 19.91 -7.74
C LYS A 68 2.06 18.91 -8.82
N CYS A 69 2.88 19.33 -9.78
CA CYS A 69 3.43 18.44 -10.81
C CYS A 69 4.85 18.92 -11.17
N PHE A 70 5.85 18.15 -10.80
CA PHE A 70 7.24 18.53 -11.01
C PHE A 70 8.14 17.32 -11.25
N ARG A 71 9.30 17.58 -11.85
CA ARG A 71 10.31 16.55 -12.13
C ARG A 71 11.34 16.42 -11.02
N LEU A 72 11.79 15.18 -10.85
CA LEU A 72 12.99 14.82 -10.10
C LEU A 72 13.88 13.92 -10.97
N TRP A 73 15.18 14.10 -10.87
CA TRP A 73 16.15 13.20 -11.48
C TRP A 73 16.89 12.43 -10.40
N LEU A 74 16.78 11.09 -10.43
CA LEU A 74 17.59 10.20 -9.59
C LEU A 74 18.67 9.56 -10.48
N GLY A 75 19.82 10.21 -10.60
CA GLY A 75 20.78 9.88 -11.64
C GLY A 75 20.17 10.10 -13.04
N PRO A 76 20.21 9.08 -13.93
CA PRO A 76 19.63 9.17 -15.26
C PRO A 76 18.11 8.93 -15.31
N GLU A 77 17.49 8.57 -14.19
CA GLU A 77 16.07 8.26 -14.15
C GLU A 77 15.21 9.48 -13.87
N LEU A 78 14.25 9.72 -14.75
CA LEU A 78 13.28 10.78 -14.61
C LEU A 78 12.05 10.30 -13.85
N LEU A 79 11.80 10.93 -12.71
CA LEU A 79 10.57 10.82 -11.95
C LEU A 79 9.75 12.10 -12.14
N ILE A 80 8.45 11.96 -12.28
CA ILE A 80 7.51 13.08 -12.27
C ILE A 80 6.57 12.86 -11.10
N VAL A 81 6.68 13.72 -10.11
CA VAL A 81 5.86 13.71 -8.91
C VAL A 81 4.54 14.41 -9.21
N VAL A 82 3.42 13.77 -8.85
CA VAL A 82 2.07 14.24 -9.13
C VAL A 82 1.25 14.25 -7.84
N THR A 83 0.83 15.45 -7.44
CA THR A 83 -0.20 15.71 -6.43
C THR A 83 -1.41 16.45 -7.02
N ASP A 84 -1.38 16.76 -8.32
CA ASP A 84 -2.48 17.39 -9.04
C ASP A 84 -3.55 16.36 -9.39
N ALA A 85 -4.80 16.62 -8.94
CA ALA A 85 -5.92 15.70 -9.13
C ALA A 85 -6.33 15.55 -10.61
N LYS A 86 -6.18 16.58 -11.45
CA LYS A 86 -6.52 16.51 -12.89
C LYS A 86 -5.50 15.66 -13.64
N VAL A 87 -4.21 15.82 -13.31
CA VAL A 87 -3.14 14.99 -13.87
C VAL A 87 -3.30 13.55 -13.42
N ALA A 88 -3.59 13.33 -12.13
CA ALA A 88 -3.86 12.00 -11.59
C ALA A 88 -5.07 11.33 -12.27
N GLU A 89 -6.16 12.07 -12.49
CA GLU A 89 -7.34 11.60 -13.23
C GLU A 89 -6.98 11.12 -14.64
N ALA A 90 -6.30 11.96 -15.41
CA ALA A 90 -5.95 11.66 -16.79
C ALA A 90 -5.04 10.41 -16.91
N ILE A 91 -4.20 10.16 -15.90
CA ILE A 91 -3.33 8.98 -15.84
C ILE A 91 -4.12 7.73 -15.39
N LEU A 92 -4.86 7.85 -14.29
CA LEU A 92 -5.47 6.70 -13.62
C LEU A 92 -6.70 6.16 -14.35
N SER A 93 -7.50 7.04 -15.00
CA SER A 93 -8.68 6.64 -15.76
C SER A 93 -8.32 5.96 -17.09
N SER A 94 -7.12 6.18 -17.60
CA SER A 94 -6.71 5.70 -18.91
C SER A 94 -6.20 4.25 -18.88
N PRO A 95 -6.68 3.38 -19.79
CA PRO A 95 -6.12 2.04 -19.97
C PRO A 95 -4.73 2.04 -20.62
N LYS A 96 -4.26 3.19 -21.12
CA LYS A 96 -2.94 3.36 -21.74
C LYS A 96 -1.81 3.37 -20.71
N TYR A 97 -2.05 3.92 -19.51
CA TYR A 97 -1.02 4.12 -18.48
C TYR A 97 -1.11 3.08 -17.37
N ILE A 98 -1.18 1.81 -17.74
CA ILE A 98 -1.29 0.69 -16.79
C ILE A 98 0.07 0.10 -16.38
N GLU A 99 1.16 0.43 -17.08
CA GLU A 99 2.48 -0.07 -16.70
C GLU A 99 2.94 0.53 -15.37
N LYS A 100 3.56 -0.32 -14.56
CA LYS A 100 4.15 0.08 -13.28
C LYS A 100 5.47 0.80 -13.51
N SER A 101 5.79 1.76 -12.65
CA SER A 101 7.08 2.46 -12.68
C SER A 101 8.25 1.52 -12.32
N GLY A 102 9.46 1.94 -12.62
CA GLY A 102 10.66 1.10 -12.45
C GLY A 102 10.92 0.67 -11.01
N GLU A 103 10.40 1.39 -10.02
CA GLU A 103 10.54 1.05 -8.60
C GLU A 103 9.91 -0.31 -8.27
N TYR A 104 8.87 -0.73 -9.01
CA TYR A 104 8.25 -2.04 -8.82
C TYR A 104 9.16 -3.21 -9.20
N ASP A 105 10.24 -2.98 -9.96
CA ASP A 105 11.22 -4.00 -10.28
C ASP A 105 11.99 -4.46 -9.02
N PHE A 106 12.04 -3.63 -7.96
CA PHE A 106 12.64 -4.01 -6.68
C PHE A 106 11.77 -4.98 -5.86
N LEU A 107 10.46 -5.06 -6.17
CA LEU A 107 9.54 -6.04 -5.60
C LEU A 107 9.60 -7.40 -6.32
N ARG A 108 10.03 -7.46 -7.59
CA ARG A 108 10.03 -8.69 -8.41
C ARG A 108 10.82 -9.85 -7.81
N PRO A 109 11.98 -9.67 -7.14
CA PRO A 109 12.65 -10.78 -6.47
C PRO A 109 11.79 -11.50 -5.44
N TRP A 110 10.81 -10.80 -4.85
CA TRP A 110 9.83 -11.34 -3.90
C TRP A 110 8.54 -11.78 -4.57
N LEU A 111 7.83 -10.85 -5.21
CA LEU A 111 6.46 -11.03 -5.72
C LEU A 111 6.40 -11.59 -7.15
N GLY A 112 7.56 -11.80 -7.79
CA GLY A 112 7.61 -12.24 -9.19
C GLY A 112 6.82 -11.30 -10.11
N ASP A 113 6.10 -11.88 -11.04
CA ASP A 113 5.18 -11.22 -11.97
C ASP A 113 3.70 -11.41 -11.58
N GLY A 114 3.40 -11.37 -10.27
CA GLY A 114 2.04 -11.40 -9.75
C GLY A 114 1.22 -10.14 -10.10
N LEU A 115 -0.02 -10.08 -9.63
CA LEU A 115 -0.99 -9.03 -10.01
C LEU A 115 -0.47 -7.61 -9.73
N LEU A 116 0.34 -7.38 -8.69
CA LEU A 116 0.89 -6.07 -8.37
C LEU A 116 1.93 -5.60 -9.38
N THR A 117 2.87 -6.47 -9.75
CA THR A 117 4.09 -6.15 -10.52
C THR A 117 3.96 -6.36 -12.01
N SER A 118 3.05 -7.26 -12.44
CA SER A 118 2.84 -7.57 -13.86
C SER A 118 2.23 -6.40 -14.64
N SER A 119 2.41 -6.42 -15.95
CA SER A 119 1.87 -5.42 -16.88
C SER A 119 1.27 -6.11 -18.11
N ASN A 120 0.59 -5.34 -18.95
CA ASN A 120 0.10 -5.77 -20.25
C ASN A 120 -0.76 -7.06 -20.20
N ARG A 121 -0.54 -7.99 -21.12
CA ARG A 121 -1.36 -9.20 -21.30
C ARG A 121 -1.42 -10.05 -20.03
N LYS A 122 -0.29 -10.26 -19.33
CA LYS A 122 -0.25 -11.06 -18.09
C LYS A 122 -1.13 -10.43 -17.01
N TRP A 123 -1.02 -9.12 -16.82
CA TRP A 123 -1.85 -8.43 -15.84
C TRP A 123 -3.35 -8.54 -16.15
N PHE A 124 -3.76 -8.33 -17.40
CA PHE A 124 -5.17 -8.46 -17.80
C PHE A 124 -5.71 -9.87 -17.55
N ALA A 125 -4.91 -10.89 -17.87
CA ALA A 125 -5.28 -12.28 -17.66
C ALA A 125 -5.45 -12.60 -16.17
N ASN A 126 -4.47 -12.24 -15.33
CA ASN A 126 -4.50 -12.46 -13.89
C ASN A 126 -5.65 -11.67 -13.25
N ARG A 127 -5.82 -10.38 -13.60
CA ARG A 127 -6.93 -9.56 -13.09
C ARG A 127 -8.29 -10.17 -13.38
N LYS A 128 -8.49 -10.68 -14.60
CA LYS A 128 -9.75 -11.32 -15.03
C LYS A 128 -10.07 -12.58 -14.22
N ILE A 129 -9.07 -13.40 -13.94
CA ILE A 129 -9.23 -14.65 -13.18
C ILE A 129 -9.49 -14.36 -11.70
N ILE A 130 -8.80 -13.39 -11.14
CA ILE A 130 -8.84 -13.12 -9.70
C ILE A 130 -10.06 -12.26 -9.32
N THR A 131 -10.53 -11.34 -10.17
CA THR A 131 -11.65 -10.44 -9.83
C THR A 131 -12.90 -11.16 -9.29
N PRO A 132 -13.33 -12.31 -9.83
CA PRO A 132 -14.50 -13.01 -9.31
C PRO A 132 -14.36 -13.51 -7.87
N THR A 133 -13.13 -13.72 -7.37
CA THR A 133 -12.89 -14.18 -5.97
C THR A 133 -13.18 -13.09 -4.94
N PHE A 134 -13.34 -11.85 -5.36
CA PHE A 134 -13.75 -10.71 -4.52
C PHE A 134 -15.23 -10.34 -4.67
N HIS A 135 -16.04 -11.25 -5.27
CA HIS A 135 -17.49 -11.04 -5.38
C HIS A 135 -18.17 -11.10 -4.02
N PHE A 136 -19.28 -10.36 -3.85
CA PHE A 136 -19.95 -10.20 -2.56
C PHE A 136 -20.31 -11.53 -1.86
N LYS A 137 -20.72 -12.58 -2.59
CA LYS A 137 -21.01 -13.93 -2.02
C LYS A 137 -19.80 -14.59 -1.37
N ILE A 138 -18.60 -14.31 -1.87
CA ILE A 138 -17.36 -14.82 -1.28
C ILE A 138 -16.96 -13.95 -0.10
N LEU A 139 -17.18 -12.64 -0.22
CA LEU A 139 -16.94 -11.70 0.86
C LEU A 139 -17.78 -12.01 2.12
N GLU A 140 -19.02 -12.46 1.97
CA GLU A 140 -19.85 -12.92 3.09
C GLU A 140 -19.17 -14.03 3.90
N GLN A 141 -18.55 -15.01 3.22
CA GLN A 141 -17.79 -16.08 3.88
C GLN A 141 -16.54 -15.54 4.58
N PHE A 142 -15.91 -14.52 4.02
CA PHE A 142 -14.74 -13.91 4.65
C PHE A 142 -15.10 -13.11 5.90
N VAL A 143 -16.30 -12.53 5.98
CA VAL A 143 -16.75 -11.80 7.18
C VAL A 143 -16.85 -12.72 8.40
N GLU A 144 -17.22 -13.98 8.22
CA GLU A 144 -17.21 -14.98 9.32
C GLU A 144 -15.79 -15.17 9.87
N ILE A 145 -14.78 -15.22 8.97
CA ILE A 145 -13.37 -15.33 9.36
C ILE A 145 -12.91 -14.04 10.04
N PHE A 146 -13.32 -12.86 9.52
CA PHE A 146 -12.98 -11.57 10.15
C PHE A 146 -13.51 -11.52 11.59
N ASP A 147 -14.75 -11.97 11.84
CA ASP A 147 -15.32 -12.01 13.18
C ASP A 147 -14.56 -12.98 14.09
N GLN A 148 -14.23 -14.19 13.60
CA GLN A 148 -13.47 -15.18 14.37
C GLN A 148 -12.08 -14.66 14.74
N GLN A 149 -11.33 -14.10 13.80
CA GLN A 149 -10.01 -13.55 14.05
C GLN A 149 -10.06 -12.29 14.93
N SER A 150 -11.12 -11.51 14.83
CA SER A 150 -11.38 -10.37 15.72
C SER A 150 -11.68 -10.79 17.15
N ASN A 151 -12.34 -11.93 17.38
CA ASN A 151 -12.54 -12.50 18.72
C ASN A 151 -11.19 -12.87 19.36
N ILE A 152 -10.31 -13.57 18.62
CA ILE A 152 -8.96 -13.87 19.08
C ILE A 152 -8.21 -12.58 19.43
N PHE A 153 -8.33 -11.56 18.57
CA PHE A 153 -7.67 -10.28 18.78
C PHE A 153 -8.11 -9.59 20.08
N VAL A 154 -9.41 -9.49 20.35
CA VAL A 154 -9.90 -8.86 21.58
C VAL A 154 -9.50 -9.66 22.82
N ASP A 155 -9.42 -10.98 22.74
CA ASP A 155 -8.92 -11.83 23.83
C ASP A 155 -7.43 -11.57 24.10
N GLN A 156 -6.61 -11.38 23.05
CA GLN A 156 -5.19 -11.00 23.19
C GLN A 156 -5.01 -9.60 23.79
N LEU A 157 -5.97 -8.70 23.61
CA LEU A 157 -5.96 -7.37 24.20
C LEU A 157 -6.41 -7.33 25.67
N LEU A 158 -7.06 -8.37 26.15
CA LEU A 158 -7.65 -8.42 27.50
C LEU A 158 -6.63 -8.11 28.62
N PRO A 159 -5.42 -8.70 28.66
CA PRO A 159 -4.43 -8.40 29.69
C PRO A 159 -4.00 -6.92 29.68
N LYS A 160 -3.91 -6.30 28.48
CA LYS A 160 -3.57 -4.89 28.31
C LYS A 160 -4.68 -3.97 28.85
N ALA A 161 -5.93 -4.34 28.64
CA ALA A 161 -7.09 -3.62 29.18
C ALA A 161 -7.23 -3.76 30.70
N GLU A 162 -6.80 -4.90 31.27
CA GLU A 162 -6.82 -5.13 32.72
C GLU A 162 -5.74 -4.34 33.45
N THR A 163 -4.53 -4.25 32.87
CA THR A 163 -3.44 -3.46 33.46
C THR A 163 -3.58 -1.97 33.18
N GLY A 164 -4.30 -1.58 32.11
CA GLY A 164 -4.38 -0.19 31.64
C GLY A 164 -3.05 0.36 31.14
N GLU A 165 -2.06 -0.52 30.87
CA GLU A 165 -0.75 -0.12 30.39
C GLU A 165 -0.81 0.45 28.97
N CYS A 166 0.16 1.31 28.65
CA CYS A 166 0.37 1.79 27.30
C CYS A 166 1.18 0.76 26.49
N PHE A 167 0.72 0.44 25.31
CA PHE A 167 1.39 -0.52 24.44
C PHE A 167 1.27 -0.11 22.96
N ASP A 168 2.20 -0.58 22.12
CA ASP A 168 2.13 -0.40 20.67
C ASP A 168 1.16 -1.43 20.07
N VAL A 169 0.07 -0.96 19.47
CA VAL A 169 -0.95 -1.83 18.89
C VAL A 169 -0.56 -2.35 17.50
N PHE A 170 0.36 -1.68 16.80
CA PHE A 170 0.72 -2.00 15.41
C PHE A 170 1.18 -3.45 15.20
N PRO A 171 2.08 -4.02 16.02
CA PRO A 171 2.49 -5.42 15.88
C PRO A 171 1.35 -6.42 16.07
N LEU A 172 0.43 -6.14 17.00
CA LEU A 172 -0.71 -7.03 17.27
C LEU A 172 -1.70 -7.04 16.10
N VAL A 173 -2.02 -5.86 15.55
CA VAL A 173 -2.85 -5.74 14.34
C VAL A 173 -2.20 -6.45 13.16
N THR A 174 -0.86 -6.39 13.02
CA THR A 174 -0.13 -7.11 11.95
C THR A 174 -0.37 -8.62 12.01
N LEU A 175 -0.32 -9.21 13.20
CA LEU A 175 -0.54 -10.65 13.38
C LEU A 175 -2.00 -11.04 13.10
N CYS A 176 -2.95 -10.20 13.52
CA CYS A 176 -4.37 -10.41 13.22
C CYS A 176 -4.65 -10.35 11.71
N ALA A 177 -4.17 -9.32 11.03
CA ALA A 177 -4.34 -9.18 9.59
C ALA A 177 -3.68 -10.33 8.80
N LEU A 178 -2.54 -10.85 9.29
CA LEU A 178 -1.90 -12.03 8.70
C LEU A 178 -2.78 -13.27 8.83
N ASP A 179 -3.36 -13.53 10.02
CA ASP A 179 -4.29 -14.64 10.23
C ASP A 179 -5.53 -14.49 9.34
N VAL A 180 -6.08 -13.28 9.25
CA VAL A 180 -7.24 -12.97 8.39
C VAL A 180 -6.96 -13.31 6.93
N ILE A 181 -5.85 -12.84 6.34
CA ILE A 181 -5.58 -13.09 4.92
C ILE A 181 -5.23 -14.55 4.63
N CYS A 182 -4.50 -15.23 5.55
CA CYS A 182 -4.16 -16.63 5.39
C CYS A 182 -5.39 -17.52 5.45
N GLU A 183 -6.31 -17.26 6.36
CA GLU A 183 -7.50 -18.10 6.50
C GLU A 183 -8.54 -17.79 5.42
N SER A 184 -8.81 -16.53 5.12
CA SER A 184 -9.81 -16.10 4.14
C SER A 184 -9.37 -16.39 2.69
N ALA A 185 -8.26 -15.81 2.25
CA ALA A 185 -7.84 -15.90 0.86
C ALA A 185 -7.06 -17.19 0.55
N MET A 186 -6.26 -17.71 1.50
CA MET A 186 -5.45 -18.91 1.29
C MET A 186 -6.11 -20.18 1.84
N GLY A 187 -7.11 -20.04 2.71
CA GLY A 187 -7.81 -21.17 3.35
C GLY A 187 -6.87 -22.01 4.22
N THR A 188 -5.94 -21.37 4.92
CA THR A 188 -4.94 -22.00 5.78
C THR A 188 -4.85 -21.24 7.10
N THR A 189 -5.06 -21.93 8.23
CA THR A 189 -4.91 -21.36 9.57
C THR A 189 -3.45 -21.37 9.97
N VAL A 190 -2.89 -20.23 10.36
CA VAL A 190 -1.48 -20.07 10.73
C VAL A 190 -1.29 -19.68 12.19
N ASN A 191 -2.33 -19.20 12.88
CA ASN A 191 -2.35 -18.83 14.29
C ASN A 191 -1.25 -17.81 14.68
N ALA A 192 -0.98 -16.83 13.81
CA ALA A 192 0.06 -15.84 14.04
C ALA A 192 -0.19 -15.04 15.34
N GLN A 193 -1.43 -14.73 15.66
CA GLN A 193 -1.82 -14.03 16.89
C GLN A 193 -1.45 -14.82 18.15
N ILE A 194 -1.56 -16.14 18.11
CA ILE A 194 -1.30 -17.02 19.27
C ILE A 194 0.20 -17.28 19.42
N LEU A 195 0.89 -17.52 18.31
CA LEU A 195 2.33 -17.82 18.30
C LEU A 195 3.21 -16.60 18.54
N SER A 196 2.66 -15.39 18.34
CA SER A 196 3.21 -14.05 18.63
C SER A 196 4.57 -13.69 17.98
N ASP A 197 5.37 -14.65 17.52
CA ASP A 197 6.68 -14.43 16.90
C ASP A 197 6.72 -15.02 15.48
N SER A 198 6.30 -14.23 14.49
CA SER A 198 6.28 -14.64 13.09
C SER A 198 7.59 -14.27 12.36
N GLU A 199 8.36 -15.29 11.96
CA GLU A 199 9.52 -15.08 11.07
C GLU A 199 9.10 -14.43 9.74
N TYR A 200 7.89 -14.75 9.26
CA TYR A 200 7.35 -14.15 8.04
C TYR A 200 7.20 -12.64 8.19
N VAL A 201 6.58 -12.15 9.28
CA VAL A 201 6.40 -10.72 9.53
C VAL A 201 7.76 -9.99 9.63
N ARG A 202 8.74 -10.59 10.32
CA ARG A 202 10.09 -10.03 10.37
C ARG A 202 10.76 -9.97 8.99
N ALA A 203 10.57 -11.00 8.17
CA ALA A 203 11.10 -11.04 6.81
C ALA A 203 10.42 -10.01 5.88
N VAL A 204 9.09 -9.78 6.05
CA VAL A 204 8.36 -8.70 5.35
C VAL A 204 8.94 -7.34 5.72
N LYS A 205 9.14 -7.06 7.00
CA LYS A 205 9.74 -5.80 7.46
C LYS A 205 11.15 -5.59 6.90
N GLU A 206 11.94 -6.65 6.87
CA GLU A 206 13.30 -6.60 6.32
C GLU A 206 13.31 -6.34 4.82
N ILE A 207 12.47 -7.03 4.04
CA ILE A 207 12.43 -6.87 2.59
C ILE A 207 11.88 -5.50 2.18
N THR A 208 10.85 -4.98 2.86
CA THR A 208 10.29 -3.65 2.59
C THR A 208 11.31 -2.54 2.89
N TYR A 209 12.08 -2.66 3.96
CA TYR A 209 13.20 -1.76 4.24
C TYR A 209 14.26 -1.78 3.14
N ILE A 210 14.65 -2.96 2.64
CA ILE A 210 15.62 -3.09 1.54
C ILE A 210 15.05 -2.49 0.24
N ILE A 211 13.77 -2.70 -0.05
CA ILE A 211 13.10 -2.10 -1.21
C ILE A 211 13.10 -0.57 -1.10
N HIS A 212 12.83 -0.02 0.08
CA HIS A 212 12.93 1.42 0.34
C HIS A 212 14.34 1.94 0.05
N LEU A 213 15.39 1.29 0.60
CA LEU A 213 16.77 1.66 0.32
C LEU A 213 17.07 1.63 -1.19
N ARG A 214 16.64 0.57 -1.90
CA ARG A 214 16.85 0.45 -3.34
C ARG A 214 16.10 1.50 -4.15
N THR A 215 15.00 1.99 -3.64
CA THR A 215 14.21 3.02 -4.32
C THR A 215 14.91 4.38 -4.26
N TYR A 216 15.54 4.73 -3.15
CA TYR A 216 15.99 6.11 -2.90
C TYR A 216 17.51 6.27 -2.74
N ASP A 217 18.22 5.21 -2.37
CA ASP A 217 19.69 5.25 -2.28
C ASP A 217 20.31 4.89 -3.62
N VAL A 218 20.96 5.87 -4.25
CA VAL A 218 21.61 5.72 -5.56
C VAL A 218 22.60 4.54 -5.59
N MET A 219 23.33 4.30 -4.50
CA MET A 219 24.30 3.20 -4.44
C MET A 219 23.61 1.82 -4.47
N ASN A 220 22.49 1.69 -3.76
CA ASN A 220 21.74 0.44 -3.69
C ASN A 220 20.72 0.27 -4.83
N ARG A 221 20.42 1.32 -5.57
CA ARG A 221 19.49 1.30 -6.71
C ARG A 221 20.01 0.43 -7.85
N TYR A 222 21.31 0.51 -8.16
CA TYR A 222 21.89 -0.23 -9.28
C TYR A 222 22.27 -1.66 -8.87
N ASN A 223 21.76 -2.64 -9.63
CA ASN A 223 21.94 -4.08 -9.33
C ASN A 223 23.40 -4.48 -9.11
N VAL A 224 24.33 -3.91 -9.88
CA VAL A 224 25.76 -4.22 -9.75
C VAL A 224 26.29 -3.79 -8.37
N LEU A 225 26.00 -2.56 -7.95
CA LEU A 225 26.44 -2.02 -6.66
C LEU A 225 25.73 -2.73 -5.50
N PHE A 226 24.42 -2.93 -5.63
CA PHE A 226 23.63 -3.68 -4.66
C PHE A 226 24.16 -5.10 -4.44
N SER A 227 24.57 -5.80 -5.49
CA SER A 227 25.10 -7.17 -5.38
C SER A 227 26.38 -7.27 -4.53
N LEU A 228 27.12 -6.17 -4.38
CA LEU A 228 28.33 -6.07 -3.55
C LEU A 228 28.01 -5.61 -2.11
N SER A 229 26.80 -5.16 -1.84
CA SER A 229 26.39 -4.67 -0.53
C SER A 229 26.04 -5.80 0.45
N SER A 230 26.06 -5.49 1.76
CA SER A 230 25.55 -6.42 2.78
C SER A 230 24.04 -6.66 2.68
N TYR A 231 23.31 -5.71 2.08
CA TYR A 231 21.85 -5.80 1.89
C TYR A 231 21.45 -6.93 0.93
N ARG A 232 22.33 -7.30 -0.02
CA ARG A 232 22.05 -8.45 -0.90
C ARG A 232 21.87 -9.74 -0.11
N ARG A 233 22.77 -10.04 0.85
CA ARG A 233 22.67 -11.24 1.70
C ARG A 233 21.43 -11.20 2.59
N ARG A 234 21.09 -10.02 3.12
CA ARG A 234 19.89 -9.82 3.94
C ARG A 234 18.63 -10.06 3.11
N GLN A 235 18.59 -9.55 1.88
CA GLN A 235 17.50 -9.80 0.93
C GLN A 235 17.34 -11.30 0.65
N ASP A 236 18.42 -12.02 0.32
CA ASP A 236 18.37 -13.45 0.00
C ASP A 236 17.85 -14.27 1.19
N LYS A 237 18.25 -13.90 2.43
CA LYS A 237 17.74 -14.54 3.65
C LYS A 237 16.23 -14.28 3.84
N ALA A 238 15.79 -13.05 3.67
CA ALA A 238 14.37 -12.69 3.78
C ALA A 238 13.52 -13.41 2.72
N LEU A 239 13.97 -13.43 1.46
CA LEU A 239 13.30 -14.14 0.37
C LEU A 239 13.17 -15.65 0.64
N LYS A 240 14.19 -16.27 1.20
CA LYS A 240 14.13 -17.70 1.57
C LYS A 240 13.03 -17.98 2.59
N ILE A 241 12.87 -17.10 3.58
CA ILE A 241 11.81 -17.23 4.60
C ILE A 241 10.43 -17.00 3.95
N LEU A 242 10.28 -15.91 3.19
CA LEU A 242 9.02 -15.52 2.55
C LEU A 242 8.51 -16.60 1.59
N HIS A 243 9.34 -16.99 0.62
CA HIS A 243 8.97 -18.05 -0.34
C HIS A 243 8.80 -19.42 0.32
N GLY A 244 9.59 -19.74 1.36
CA GLY A 244 9.42 -20.97 2.14
C GLY A 244 8.06 -21.02 2.81
N TYR A 245 7.64 -19.93 3.43
CA TYR A 245 6.34 -19.81 4.09
C TYR A 245 5.20 -19.93 3.06
N THR A 246 5.25 -19.18 1.98
CA THR A 246 4.24 -19.21 0.91
C THR A 246 4.11 -20.60 0.30
N ASN A 247 5.22 -21.28 0.03
CA ASN A 247 5.21 -22.66 -0.46
C ASN A 247 4.54 -23.63 0.52
N SER A 248 4.72 -23.46 1.83
CA SER A 248 4.05 -24.29 2.84
C SER A 248 2.53 -24.08 2.83
N VAL A 249 2.09 -22.82 2.68
CA VAL A 249 0.66 -22.47 2.54
C VAL A 249 0.06 -23.12 1.29
N ILE A 250 0.74 -23.03 0.15
CA ILE A 250 0.30 -23.65 -1.11
C ILE A 250 0.20 -25.17 -0.97
N GLN A 251 1.18 -25.82 -0.35
CA GLN A 251 1.18 -27.27 -0.15
C GLN A 251 0.03 -27.71 0.76
N SER A 252 -0.19 -27.03 1.89
CA SER A 252 -1.31 -27.31 2.81
C SER A 252 -2.65 -27.20 2.07
N ARG A 253 -2.82 -26.15 1.26
CA ARG A 253 -4.04 -25.97 0.48
C ARG A 253 -4.23 -27.04 -0.60
N ARG A 254 -3.18 -27.46 -1.28
CA ARG A 254 -3.22 -28.55 -2.26
C ARG A 254 -3.64 -29.88 -1.63
N GLN A 255 -3.11 -30.21 -0.46
CA GLN A 255 -3.50 -31.43 0.27
C GLN A 255 -4.99 -31.40 0.61
N ALA A 256 -5.50 -30.28 1.10
CA ALA A 256 -6.92 -30.11 1.41
C ALA A 256 -7.82 -30.20 0.15
N LEU A 257 -7.38 -29.65 -0.99
CA LEU A 257 -8.13 -29.69 -2.25
C LEU A 257 -8.07 -31.07 -2.95
N ALA A 258 -6.97 -31.80 -2.84
CA ALA A 258 -6.85 -33.16 -3.39
C ALA A 258 -7.91 -34.11 -2.80
N GLN A 259 -8.33 -33.87 -1.56
CA GLN A 259 -9.41 -34.61 -0.91
C GLN A 259 -10.82 -34.26 -1.44
N ARG A 260 -10.97 -33.11 -2.16
CA ARG A 260 -12.27 -32.57 -2.62
C ARG A 260 -12.52 -32.67 -4.12
N ASN A 261 -11.63 -33.27 -4.91
CA ASN A 261 -11.73 -33.37 -6.39
C ASN A 261 -12.05 -32.03 -7.09
N SER A 262 -11.47 -30.93 -6.66
CA SER A 262 -11.73 -29.57 -7.16
C SER A 262 -10.98 -29.31 -8.46
N GLY A 263 -11.62 -28.60 -9.42
CA GLY A 263 -11.01 -28.20 -10.69
C GLY A 263 -9.80 -27.28 -10.51
N LYS A 264 -8.91 -27.25 -11.53
CA LYS A 264 -7.72 -26.37 -11.54
C LYS A 264 -8.07 -25.00 -12.13
N ALA A 265 -7.55 -23.95 -11.54
CA ALA A 265 -7.59 -22.59 -12.12
C ALA A 265 -6.80 -22.58 -13.44
N THR A 266 -7.34 -21.92 -14.49
CA THR A 266 -6.72 -21.87 -15.82
C THR A 266 -6.55 -20.45 -16.32
N VAL A 267 -5.43 -20.18 -17.01
CA VAL A 267 -5.16 -18.96 -17.77
C VAL A 267 -5.09 -19.33 -19.25
N ASP A 268 -5.85 -18.67 -20.12
CA ASP A 268 -5.90 -18.96 -21.55
C ASP A 268 -6.11 -20.47 -21.85
N GLY A 269 -6.91 -21.17 -21.01
CA GLY A 269 -7.20 -22.61 -21.16
C GLY A 269 -6.12 -23.57 -20.62
N ARG A 270 -5.00 -23.08 -20.10
CA ARG A 270 -3.98 -23.90 -19.43
C ARG A 270 -4.02 -23.75 -17.91
N PRO A 271 -3.65 -24.76 -17.12
CA PRO A 271 -3.48 -24.63 -15.68
C PRO A 271 -2.37 -23.61 -15.35
N LEU A 272 -2.53 -22.88 -14.23
CA LEU A 272 -1.45 -22.07 -13.65
C LEU A 272 -0.28 -22.97 -13.24
N THR A 273 0.95 -22.50 -13.51
CA THR A 273 2.16 -23.16 -13.01
C THR A 273 2.32 -22.91 -11.51
N ASP A 274 3.16 -23.69 -10.86
CA ASP A 274 3.47 -23.53 -9.45
C ASP A 274 4.08 -22.17 -9.14
N GLU A 275 4.89 -21.65 -10.06
CA GLU A 275 5.47 -20.33 -9.97
C GLU A 275 4.41 -19.23 -10.07
N GLU A 276 3.50 -19.32 -11.04
CA GLU A 276 2.40 -18.36 -11.18
C GLU A 276 1.47 -18.35 -9.96
N ILE A 277 1.20 -19.52 -9.36
CA ILE A 277 0.44 -19.61 -8.12
C ILE A 277 1.20 -18.95 -6.97
N ARG A 278 2.49 -19.20 -6.82
CA ARG A 278 3.32 -18.61 -5.78
C ARG A 278 3.37 -17.09 -5.91
N GLU A 279 3.57 -16.55 -7.12
CA GLU A 279 3.60 -15.12 -7.39
C GLU A 279 2.31 -14.42 -6.92
N GLU A 280 1.15 -15.01 -7.19
CA GLU A 280 -0.11 -14.46 -6.73
C GLU A 280 -0.30 -14.61 -5.21
N VAL A 281 0.06 -15.75 -4.62
CA VAL A 281 -0.02 -15.98 -3.17
C VAL A 281 0.91 -15.02 -2.43
N ASP A 282 2.17 -14.86 -2.86
CA ASP A 282 3.10 -13.85 -2.29
C ASP A 282 2.51 -12.45 -2.37
N THR A 283 1.92 -12.08 -3.52
CA THR A 283 1.29 -10.79 -3.74
C THR A 283 0.13 -10.57 -2.76
N PHE A 284 -0.82 -11.50 -2.67
CA PHE A 284 -2.01 -11.33 -1.82
C PHE A 284 -1.70 -11.44 -0.34
N MET A 285 -0.75 -12.27 0.06
CA MET A 285 -0.31 -12.34 1.45
C MET A 285 0.30 -11.01 1.89
N PHE A 286 1.15 -10.39 1.08
CA PHE A 286 1.74 -9.10 1.40
C PHE A 286 0.71 -7.97 1.38
N GLU A 287 0.01 -7.81 0.25
CA GLU A 287 -0.93 -6.71 0.08
C GLU A 287 -2.11 -6.78 1.07
N GLY A 288 -2.54 -8.00 1.42
CA GLY A 288 -3.70 -8.20 2.28
C GLY A 288 -3.45 -7.86 3.74
N HIS A 289 -2.28 -8.22 4.31
CA HIS A 289 -2.06 -7.97 5.74
C HIS A 289 -1.40 -6.63 6.03
N ASP A 290 -0.41 -6.19 5.26
CA ASP A 290 0.40 -5.02 5.62
C ASP A 290 -0.37 -3.70 5.40
N THR A 291 -1.24 -3.64 4.38
CA THR A 291 -2.07 -2.46 4.10
C THR A 291 -3.20 -2.28 5.10
N THR A 292 -3.89 -3.36 5.47
CA THR A 292 -4.97 -3.33 6.47
C THR A 292 -4.41 -3.10 7.87
N THR A 293 -3.23 -3.63 8.18
CA THR A 293 -2.48 -3.29 9.40
C THR A 293 -2.29 -1.79 9.55
N SER A 294 -1.76 -1.13 8.52
CA SER A 294 -1.56 0.32 8.52
C SER A 294 -2.87 1.07 8.74
N ALA A 295 -3.91 0.74 7.94
CA ALA A 295 -5.22 1.40 8.02
C ALA A 295 -5.87 1.27 9.39
N ILE A 296 -5.94 0.05 9.95
CA ILE A 296 -6.55 -0.23 11.24
C ILE A 296 -5.77 0.47 12.36
N SER A 297 -4.44 0.37 12.35
CA SER A 297 -3.61 0.96 13.37
C SER A 297 -3.75 2.48 13.44
N PHE A 298 -3.74 3.17 12.29
CA PHE A 298 -3.98 4.61 12.26
C PHE A 298 -5.43 4.98 12.61
N LEU A 299 -6.41 4.14 12.29
CA LEU A 299 -7.80 4.32 12.71
C LEU A 299 -7.92 4.27 14.25
N LEU A 300 -7.35 3.25 14.88
CA LEU A 300 -7.33 3.12 16.35
C LEU A 300 -6.62 4.30 17.00
N TYR A 301 -5.51 4.77 16.42
CA TYR A 301 -4.80 5.96 16.87
C TYR A 301 -5.69 7.21 16.84
N ARG A 302 -6.45 7.42 15.76
CA ARG A 302 -7.36 8.57 15.66
C ARG A 302 -8.55 8.44 16.60
N LEU A 303 -9.10 7.27 16.77
CA LEU A 303 -10.16 7.03 17.73
C LEU A 303 -9.71 7.27 19.18
N ALA A 304 -8.46 6.91 19.52
CA ALA A 304 -7.89 7.20 20.84
C ALA A 304 -7.77 8.72 21.10
N LYS A 305 -7.40 9.50 20.08
CA LYS A 305 -7.23 10.96 20.18
C LYS A 305 -8.54 11.76 20.10
N HIS A 306 -9.62 11.14 19.62
CA HIS A 306 -10.93 11.80 19.41
C HIS A 306 -12.05 11.01 20.10
N PRO A 307 -12.19 11.14 21.44
CA PRO A 307 -13.18 10.36 22.21
C PRO A 307 -14.62 10.66 21.82
N ASP A 308 -14.91 11.86 21.36
CA ASP A 308 -16.23 12.27 20.84
C ASP A 308 -16.58 11.52 19.54
N ILE A 309 -15.63 11.39 18.61
CA ILE A 309 -15.79 10.62 17.38
C ILE A 309 -15.89 9.13 17.71
N GLN A 310 -15.02 8.63 18.60
CA GLN A 310 -15.08 7.25 19.06
C GLN A 310 -16.44 6.90 19.65
N ARG A 311 -17.04 7.81 20.44
CA ARG A 311 -18.36 7.63 21.03
C ARG A 311 -19.44 7.50 19.95
N LYS A 312 -19.47 8.41 18.96
CA LYS A 312 -20.41 8.33 17.85
C LYS A 312 -20.32 7.00 17.08
N VAL A 313 -19.08 6.53 16.82
CA VAL A 313 -18.86 5.22 16.17
C VAL A 313 -19.41 4.10 17.05
N TYR A 314 -19.14 4.12 18.35
CA TYR A 314 -19.62 3.12 19.29
C TYR A 314 -21.16 3.09 19.32
N ASP A 315 -21.80 4.26 19.45
CA ASP A 315 -23.26 4.37 19.51
C ASP A 315 -23.92 3.85 18.21
N GLU A 316 -23.31 4.11 17.04
CA GLU A 316 -23.73 3.53 15.76
C GLU A 316 -23.62 1.99 15.78
N ILE A 317 -22.46 1.44 16.19
CA ILE A 317 -22.23 -0.01 16.23
C ILE A 317 -23.27 -0.68 17.14
N ILE A 318 -23.52 -0.14 18.33
CA ILE A 318 -24.52 -0.69 19.27
C ILE A 318 -25.93 -0.60 18.69
N SER A 319 -26.26 0.47 17.97
CA SER A 319 -27.59 0.61 17.35
C SER A 319 -27.85 -0.45 16.26
N VAL A 320 -26.79 -0.91 15.55
CA VAL A 320 -26.89 -1.88 14.45
C VAL A 320 -26.77 -3.33 14.94
N VAL A 321 -25.83 -3.60 15.86
CA VAL A 321 -25.48 -4.96 16.28
C VAL A 321 -26.13 -5.35 17.61
N GLY A 322 -26.42 -4.37 18.46
CA GLY A 322 -26.88 -4.58 19.84
C GLY A 322 -25.75 -4.61 20.86
N GLU A 323 -26.12 -4.67 22.12
CA GLU A 323 -25.19 -4.63 23.27
C GLU A 323 -24.49 -5.94 23.53
N ASP A 324 -25.03 -7.07 23.07
CA ASP A 324 -24.43 -8.39 23.26
C ASP A 324 -23.13 -8.52 22.45
N ARG A 325 -22.00 -8.49 23.15
CA ARG A 325 -20.65 -8.52 22.59
C ARG A 325 -20.29 -9.85 21.93
N THR A 326 -21.03 -10.92 22.24
CA THR A 326 -20.81 -12.26 21.67
C THR A 326 -21.36 -12.42 20.27
N LEU A 327 -22.32 -11.56 19.88
CA LEU A 327 -22.94 -11.63 18.57
C LEU A 327 -21.93 -11.37 17.46
N PRO A 328 -21.87 -12.24 16.43
CA PRO A 328 -21.06 -11.99 15.24
C PRO A 328 -21.64 -10.82 14.44
N VAL A 329 -20.79 -10.15 13.69
CA VAL A 329 -21.19 -9.08 12.77
C VAL A 329 -21.19 -9.64 11.35
N ASN A 330 -22.31 -9.51 10.64
CA ASN A 330 -22.44 -9.97 9.26
C ASN A 330 -22.22 -8.83 8.25
N LEU A 331 -22.09 -9.19 6.96
CA LEU A 331 -21.79 -8.23 5.89
C LEU A 331 -22.87 -7.13 5.74
N SER A 332 -24.15 -7.47 5.97
CA SER A 332 -25.23 -6.47 5.91
C SER A 332 -25.04 -5.40 6.99
N GLN A 333 -24.80 -5.83 8.22
CA GLN A 333 -24.54 -4.92 9.35
C GLN A 333 -23.28 -4.08 9.13
N LEU A 334 -22.21 -4.64 8.58
CA LEU A 334 -21.00 -3.87 8.22
C LEU A 334 -21.31 -2.75 7.20
N ASN A 335 -22.28 -2.96 6.30
CA ASN A 335 -22.72 -1.94 5.34
C ASN A 335 -23.59 -0.85 5.97
N GLU A 336 -24.19 -1.09 7.14
CA GLU A 336 -24.98 -0.13 7.89
C GLU A 336 -24.12 0.81 8.76
N PHE A 337 -22.82 0.55 8.93
CA PHE A 337 -21.92 1.43 9.64
C PHE A 337 -21.54 2.64 8.76
N HIS A 338 -22.38 3.65 8.74
CA HIS A 338 -22.22 4.84 7.90
C HIS A 338 -21.23 5.83 8.50
N TYR A 339 -21.31 6.09 9.81
CA TYR A 339 -20.38 7.02 10.46
C TYR A 339 -18.96 6.43 10.55
N LEU A 340 -18.85 5.15 10.88
CA LEU A 340 -17.56 4.45 10.81
C LEU A 340 -16.95 4.51 9.40
N ASP A 341 -17.75 4.46 8.34
CA ASP A 341 -17.26 4.61 6.97
C ASP A 341 -16.65 6.00 6.74
N LEU A 342 -17.25 7.06 7.26
CA LEU A 342 -16.70 8.42 7.21
C LEU A 342 -15.36 8.50 7.97
N VAL A 343 -15.30 7.88 9.15
CA VAL A 343 -14.09 7.85 9.98
C VAL A 343 -12.96 7.09 9.28
N ILE A 344 -13.26 5.97 8.62
CA ILE A 344 -12.29 5.22 7.80
C ILE A 344 -11.80 6.08 6.62
N LYS A 345 -12.72 6.74 5.89
CA LYS A 345 -12.38 7.62 4.78
C LYS A 345 -11.44 8.75 5.23
N GLU A 346 -11.74 9.39 6.35
CA GLU A 346 -10.90 10.48 6.89
C GLU A 346 -9.53 9.95 7.36
N THR A 347 -9.51 8.76 7.97
CA THR A 347 -8.26 8.10 8.33
C THR A 347 -7.39 7.83 7.10
N LEU A 348 -7.96 7.24 6.05
CA LEU A 348 -7.24 6.94 4.81
C LEU A 348 -6.87 8.19 4.01
N ARG A 349 -7.58 9.30 4.18
CA ARG A 349 -7.16 10.60 3.63
C ARG A 349 -5.87 11.09 4.28
N MET A 350 -5.81 11.03 5.60
CA MET A 350 -4.64 11.48 6.34
C MET A 350 -3.51 10.44 6.32
N TYR A 351 -3.85 9.16 6.37
CA TYR A 351 -2.88 8.06 6.46
C TYR A 351 -3.22 6.98 5.42
N PRO A 352 -3.08 7.27 4.13
CA PRO A 352 -3.26 6.24 3.12
C PRO A 352 -2.20 5.15 3.31
N SER A 353 -2.62 3.89 3.43
CA SER A 353 -1.70 2.76 3.64
C SER A 353 -0.61 2.72 2.57
N VAL A 354 -0.94 3.07 1.32
CA VAL A 354 0.03 3.26 0.22
C VAL A 354 0.19 4.76 -0.02
N PRO A 355 1.24 5.40 0.56
CA PRO A 355 1.40 6.85 0.51
C PRO A 355 1.72 7.39 -0.89
N PHE A 356 2.30 6.55 -1.75
CA PHE A 356 2.58 6.85 -3.16
C PHE A 356 2.61 5.58 -4.00
N PHE A 357 2.27 5.68 -5.27
CA PHE A 357 2.34 4.59 -6.24
C PHE A 357 2.68 5.10 -7.64
N GLY A 358 3.29 4.24 -8.46
CA GLY A 358 3.88 4.66 -9.72
C GLY A 358 3.23 4.09 -10.97
N ARG A 359 3.41 4.83 -12.08
CA ARG A 359 3.10 4.43 -13.45
C ARG A 359 4.29 4.78 -14.35
N LYS A 360 4.45 4.06 -15.45
CA LYS A 360 5.49 4.32 -16.45
C LYS A 360 4.87 4.85 -17.74
N ILE A 361 5.45 5.89 -18.28
CA ILE A 361 5.11 6.41 -19.59
C ILE A 361 5.93 5.68 -20.65
N THR A 362 5.27 4.96 -21.54
CA THR A 362 5.95 4.13 -22.56
C THR A 362 6.23 4.88 -23.85
N GLU A 363 5.48 5.94 -24.13
CA GLU A 363 5.65 6.84 -25.29
C GLU A 363 5.40 8.28 -24.88
N ASN A 364 5.94 9.25 -25.64
CA ASN A 364 5.66 10.66 -25.38
C ASN A 364 4.14 10.90 -25.39
N SER A 365 3.63 11.44 -24.31
CA SER A 365 2.19 11.60 -24.08
C SER A 365 1.87 12.98 -23.58
N GLU A 366 0.85 13.61 -24.15
CA GLU A 366 0.29 14.85 -23.65
C GLU A 366 -0.81 14.50 -22.63
N ILE A 367 -0.64 14.95 -21.39
CA ILE A 367 -1.53 14.68 -20.26
C ILE A 367 -1.79 15.99 -19.54
N ALA A 368 -3.03 16.45 -19.51
CA ALA A 368 -3.42 17.72 -18.87
C ALA A 368 -2.55 18.91 -19.35
N ASN A 369 -2.32 19.02 -20.66
CA ASN A 369 -1.48 20.05 -21.31
C ASN A 369 0.02 20.01 -20.93
N ILE A 370 0.49 18.91 -20.36
CA ILE A 370 1.91 18.68 -20.05
C ILE A 370 2.40 17.52 -20.92
N THR A 371 3.52 17.70 -21.61
CA THR A 371 4.14 16.60 -22.39
C THR A 371 5.04 15.77 -21.46
N PHE A 372 4.64 14.53 -21.21
CA PHE A 372 5.41 13.54 -20.44
C PHE A 372 6.27 12.73 -21.42
N PRO A 373 7.61 12.70 -21.24
CA PRO A 373 8.47 11.96 -22.14
C PRO A 373 8.40 10.45 -21.92
N ALA A 374 8.60 9.69 -23.00
CA ALA A 374 8.75 8.24 -22.93
C ALA A 374 9.86 7.84 -21.95
N GLY A 375 9.59 6.82 -21.13
CA GLY A 375 10.50 6.31 -20.10
C GLY A 375 10.37 7.00 -18.75
N ALA A 376 9.62 8.10 -18.62
CA ALA A 376 9.38 8.74 -17.33
C ALA A 376 8.58 7.85 -16.38
N ASN A 377 9.00 7.81 -15.12
CA ASN A 377 8.23 7.24 -14.02
C ASN A 377 7.37 8.33 -13.40
N ILE A 378 6.06 8.12 -13.35
CA ILE A 378 5.12 9.04 -12.69
C ILE A 378 4.83 8.48 -11.31
N ILE A 379 4.99 9.31 -10.29
CA ILE A 379 4.72 8.96 -8.89
C ILE A 379 3.54 9.80 -8.40
N ILE A 380 2.39 9.17 -8.22
CA ILE A 380 1.19 9.78 -7.66
C ILE A 380 1.24 9.64 -6.15
N MET A 381 0.92 10.71 -5.42
CA MET A 381 1.15 10.81 -3.99
C MET A 381 -0.12 11.08 -3.18
N PRO A 382 -0.96 10.06 -2.91
CA PRO A 382 -2.19 10.20 -2.13
C PRO A 382 -2.00 10.87 -0.76
N PHE A 383 -0.87 10.60 -0.08
CA PHE A 383 -0.57 11.19 1.22
C PHE A 383 -0.53 12.73 1.18
N PHE A 384 0.10 13.30 0.17
CA PHE A 384 0.18 14.75 0.01
C PHE A 384 -1.09 15.33 -0.59
N MET A 385 -1.74 14.61 -1.51
CA MET A 385 -3.04 15.01 -2.06
C MET A 385 -4.09 15.14 -0.96
N GLY A 386 -4.12 14.19 -0.02
CA GLY A 386 -5.03 14.22 1.12
C GLY A 386 -4.79 15.36 2.11
N ARG A 387 -3.61 15.99 2.08
CA ARG A 387 -3.20 17.11 2.94
C ARG A 387 -3.16 18.46 2.23
N ASP A 388 -3.60 18.51 0.99
CA ASP A 388 -3.58 19.73 0.19
C ASP A 388 -4.77 20.63 0.55
N PRO A 389 -4.55 21.89 0.98
CA PRO A 389 -5.62 22.83 1.33
C PRO A 389 -6.51 23.24 0.15
N ASP A 390 -6.01 23.11 -1.10
CA ASP A 390 -6.83 23.37 -2.28
C ASP A 390 -7.89 22.27 -2.51
N TYR A 391 -7.70 21.09 -1.92
CA TYR A 391 -8.63 19.97 -2.03
C TYR A 391 -9.46 19.72 -0.79
N PHE A 392 -8.90 20.00 0.39
CA PHE A 392 -9.55 19.75 1.68
C PHE A 392 -9.38 20.96 2.59
N ASP A 393 -10.49 21.57 2.97
CA ASP A 393 -10.51 22.64 3.96
C ASP A 393 -9.97 22.15 5.30
N ASP A 394 -9.04 22.90 5.91
CA ASP A 394 -8.32 22.52 7.12
C ASP A 394 -7.82 21.06 7.08
N PRO A 395 -6.88 20.72 6.17
CA PRO A 395 -6.55 19.34 5.85
C PRO A 395 -5.83 18.59 6.97
N LEU A 396 -5.27 19.27 7.96
CA LEU A 396 -4.56 18.63 9.08
C LEU A 396 -5.50 18.30 10.24
N HIS A 397 -6.72 18.85 10.24
CA HIS A 397 -7.73 18.52 11.24
C HIS A 397 -8.51 17.26 10.85
N PHE A 398 -8.63 16.31 11.80
CA PHE A 398 -9.37 15.06 11.63
C PHE A 398 -10.87 15.32 11.76
N ARG A 399 -11.59 15.35 10.65
CA ARG A 399 -13.02 15.69 10.56
C ARG A 399 -13.76 14.72 9.62
N PRO A 400 -14.27 13.59 10.12
CA PRO A 400 -14.99 12.60 9.30
C PRO A 400 -16.16 13.18 8.52
N GLU A 401 -16.86 14.17 9.10
CA GLU A 401 -18.04 14.81 8.54
C GLU A 401 -17.80 15.51 7.19
N ARG A 402 -16.52 15.74 6.81
CA ARG A 402 -16.19 16.26 5.47
C ARG A 402 -16.60 15.30 4.35
N PHE A 403 -16.71 14.01 4.65
CA PHE A 403 -17.18 12.99 3.72
C PHE A 403 -18.70 12.76 3.76
N ALA A 404 -19.41 13.31 4.74
CA ALA A 404 -20.88 13.23 4.80
C ALA A 404 -21.56 14.12 3.76
N SER A 405 -20.91 15.22 3.38
CA SER A 405 -21.42 16.18 2.40
C SER A 405 -21.00 15.82 0.96
N GLU A 406 -20.99 14.53 0.60
CA GLU A 406 -20.77 14.08 -0.79
C GLU A 406 -21.73 14.75 -1.79
N MET A 407 -22.83 15.31 -1.32
CA MET A 407 -23.70 16.16 -2.12
C MET A 407 -23.04 17.49 -2.57
N SER A 408 -21.91 17.89 -1.98
CA SER A 408 -21.07 18.96 -2.53
C SER A 408 -20.06 18.45 -3.56
N ALA A 409 -20.01 17.15 -3.80
CA ALA A 409 -19.06 16.47 -4.68
C ALA A 409 -19.27 16.80 -6.17
N GLU A 410 -20.41 17.34 -6.58
CA GLU A 410 -20.61 17.82 -7.97
C GLU A 410 -19.61 18.91 -8.39
N LYS A 411 -18.89 19.53 -7.43
CA LYS A 411 -17.87 20.57 -7.69
C LYS A 411 -16.43 20.13 -7.47
N SER A 412 -16.15 18.92 -6.99
CA SER A 412 -14.80 18.50 -6.65
C SER A 412 -14.37 17.25 -7.43
N ASN A 413 -13.15 17.30 -8.00
CA ASN A 413 -12.55 16.17 -8.69
C ASN A 413 -12.38 14.96 -7.75
N PRO A 414 -12.99 13.76 -8.01
CA PRO A 414 -12.90 12.59 -7.14
C PRO A 414 -11.46 12.04 -7.03
N TYR A 415 -10.61 12.32 -8.00
CA TYR A 415 -9.21 11.88 -7.98
C TYR A 415 -8.32 12.63 -6.99
N ARG A 416 -8.85 13.63 -6.27
CA ARG A 416 -8.18 14.22 -5.10
C ARG A 416 -8.05 13.23 -3.91
N TYR A 417 -8.86 12.17 -3.91
CA TYR A 417 -8.90 11.15 -2.86
C TYR A 417 -8.81 9.75 -3.48
N VAL A 418 -7.62 9.18 -3.51
CA VAL A 418 -7.34 7.90 -4.19
C VAL A 418 -6.55 6.90 -3.32
N PRO A 419 -6.98 6.61 -2.08
CA PRO A 419 -6.24 5.70 -1.19
C PRO A 419 -6.22 4.26 -1.70
N PHE A 420 -7.16 3.88 -2.57
CA PHE A 420 -7.24 2.59 -3.26
C PHE A 420 -6.83 2.69 -4.73
N SER A 421 -6.11 3.74 -5.12
CA SER A 421 -5.87 4.10 -6.53
C SER A 421 -7.22 4.29 -7.27
N ALA A 422 -7.21 4.33 -8.59
CA ALA A 422 -8.43 4.45 -9.40
C ALA A 422 -8.23 3.82 -10.79
N GLY A 423 -9.33 3.73 -11.57
CA GLY A 423 -9.33 3.20 -12.92
C GLY A 423 -9.03 1.70 -13.00
N PRO A 424 -8.53 1.21 -14.15
CA PRO A 424 -8.35 -0.22 -14.38
C PRO A 424 -7.44 -0.92 -13.37
N ARG A 425 -6.44 -0.21 -12.85
CA ARG A 425 -5.44 -0.70 -11.88
C ARG A 425 -5.78 -0.33 -10.43
N ASN A 426 -7.05 -0.07 -10.11
CA ASN A 426 -7.48 0.16 -8.73
C ASN A 426 -7.30 -1.09 -7.86
N CYS A 427 -7.34 -0.91 -6.55
CA CYS A 427 -7.26 -2.01 -5.58
C CYS A 427 -8.38 -3.02 -5.81
N ILE A 428 -8.01 -4.28 -6.04
CA ILE A 428 -8.96 -5.40 -6.22
C ILE A 428 -9.60 -5.79 -4.89
N GLY A 429 -8.84 -5.64 -3.78
CA GLY A 429 -9.26 -6.00 -2.42
C GLY A 429 -9.98 -4.87 -1.66
N GLN A 430 -10.37 -3.76 -2.30
CA GLN A 430 -10.96 -2.61 -1.59
C GLN A 430 -12.15 -3.00 -0.69
N LYS A 431 -13.09 -3.79 -1.21
CA LYS A 431 -14.27 -4.24 -0.44
C LYS A 431 -13.88 -5.17 0.72
N PHE A 432 -12.91 -6.04 0.49
CA PHE A 432 -12.34 -6.92 1.51
C PHE A 432 -11.71 -6.10 2.64
N ALA A 433 -10.81 -5.19 2.30
CA ALA A 433 -10.12 -4.36 3.28
C ALA A 433 -11.09 -3.50 4.11
N LEU A 434 -12.08 -2.87 3.48
CA LEU A 434 -13.08 -2.08 4.20
C LEU A 434 -13.94 -2.94 5.14
N ALA A 435 -14.32 -4.15 4.73
CA ALA A 435 -15.08 -5.05 5.58
C ALA A 435 -14.22 -5.56 6.77
N GLU A 436 -12.96 -5.91 6.54
CA GLU A 436 -12.01 -6.29 7.59
C GLU A 436 -11.80 -5.16 8.60
N ILE A 437 -11.52 -3.93 8.13
CA ILE A 437 -11.35 -2.76 9.00
C ILE A 437 -12.59 -2.52 9.86
N LYS A 438 -13.79 -2.56 9.25
CA LYS A 438 -15.06 -2.37 9.96
C LYS A 438 -15.31 -3.49 10.98
N SER A 439 -15.07 -4.75 10.60
CA SER A 439 -15.28 -5.92 11.48
C SER A 439 -14.39 -5.83 12.72
N LEU A 440 -13.08 -5.68 12.54
CA LEU A 440 -12.14 -5.62 13.66
C LEU A 440 -12.39 -4.39 14.54
N THR A 441 -12.63 -3.22 13.93
CA THR A 441 -12.89 -1.99 14.70
C THR A 441 -14.17 -2.10 15.52
N SER A 442 -15.25 -2.64 14.93
CA SER A 442 -16.51 -2.83 15.65
C SER A 442 -16.35 -3.77 16.82
N LYS A 443 -15.61 -4.87 16.67
CA LYS A 443 -15.35 -5.82 17.74
C LYS A 443 -14.55 -5.18 18.87
N ILE A 444 -13.47 -4.45 18.56
CA ILE A 444 -12.65 -3.74 19.55
C ILE A 444 -13.50 -2.74 20.35
N LEU A 445 -14.28 -1.89 19.66
CA LEU A 445 -15.07 -0.84 20.32
C LEU A 445 -16.22 -1.38 21.18
N ARG A 446 -16.75 -2.54 20.86
CA ARG A 446 -17.74 -3.22 21.71
C ARG A 446 -17.16 -3.76 23.02
N HIS A 447 -15.87 -4.11 23.03
CA HIS A 447 -15.18 -4.64 24.20
C HIS A 447 -14.44 -3.56 24.99
N TYR A 448 -13.83 -2.61 24.29
CA TYR A 448 -12.90 -1.66 24.88
C TYR A 448 -13.16 -0.22 24.47
N GLU A 449 -12.90 0.71 25.39
CA GLU A 449 -12.66 2.10 25.08
C GLU A 449 -11.17 2.30 24.81
N ILE A 450 -10.86 2.97 23.71
CA ILE A 450 -9.48 3.23 23.29
C ILE A 450 -9.07 4.59 23.82
N LEU A 451 -7.98 4.64 24.58
CA LEU A 451 -7.49 5.82 25.26
C LEU A 451 -6.10 6.21 24.72
N PRO A 452 -5.77 7.51 24.68
CA PRO A 452 -4.43 7.96 24.36
C PRO A 452 -3.42 7.60 25.47
N PRO A 453 -2.11 7.66 25.22
CA PRO A 453 -1.08 7.54 26.25
C PRO A 453 -1.29 8.54 27.39
N GLN A 454 -0.91 8.18 28.63
CA GLN A 454 -1.10 9.05 29.81
C GLN A 454 -0.23 10.31 29.80
N GLN A 455 0.96 10.23 29.23
CA GLN A 455 1.78 11.39 28.97
C GLN A 455 1.57 11.76 27.52
N ASP A 456 0.97 12.91 27.31
CA ASP A 456 0.93 13.58 26.02
C ASP A 456 2.38 14.05 25.72
N GLN A 457 3.22 13.09 25.36
CA GLN A 457 4.43 13.43 24.66
C GLN A 457 3.91 14.00 23.35
N HIS A 458 4.00 15.31 23.19
CA HIS A 458 3.85 16.00 21.90
C HIS A 458 4.92 15.48 20.93
N GLN A 459 4.89 14.18 20.68
CA GLN A 459 5.68 13.58 19.64
C GLN A 459 5.02 13.97 18.33
N GLU A 460 5.69 14.85 17.60
CA GLU A 460 5.28 15.14 16.21
C GLU A 460 5.03 13.84 15.49
N GLU A 461 3.90 13.79 14.79
CA GLU A 461 3.57 12.62 13.99
C GLU A 461 4.64 12.41 12.94
N SER A 462 5.42 11.36 13.10
CA SER A 462 6.51 11.01 12.20
C SER A 462 6.23 9.68 11.53
N PHE A 463 6.46 9.64 10.22
CA PHE A 463 6.08 8.52 9.36
C PHE A 463 7.27 7.96 8.60
N ILE A 464 7.20 6.68 8.33
CA ILE A 464 8.08 5.98 7.41
C ILE A 464 7.24 5.54 6.22
N ALA A 465 7.64 5.95 5.02
CA ALA A 465 7.03 5.52 3.77
C ALA A 465 7.98 4.54 3.07
N GLU A 466 7.99 3.30 3.52
CA GLU A 466 8.78 2.24 2.88
C GLU A 466 8.07 1.76 1.60
N VAL A 467 7.19 0.82 1.68
CA VAL A 467 6.21 0.49 0.63
C VAL A 467 4.83 0.87 1.15
N ILE A 468 4.62 0.61 2.44
CA ILE A 468 3.42 0.94 3.20
C ILE A 468 3.77 2.04 4.19
N LEU A 469 2.80 2.89 4.50
CA LEU A 469 2.93 3.93 5.52
C LEU A 469 2.97 3.30 6.91
N ARG A 470 4.00 3.61 7.68
CA ARG A 470 4.18 3.13 9.04
C ARG A 470 4.47 4.29 9.99
N PRO A 471 4.08 4.20 11.26
CA PRO A 471 4.52 5.16 12.28
C PRO A 471 6.00 4.91 12.63
N THR A 472 6.77 5.98 12.85
CA THR A 472 8.18 5.86 13.22
C THR A 472 8.38 5.22 14.61
N HIS A 473 7.47 5.52 15.54
CA HIS A 473 7.59 5.12 16.94
C HIS A 473 6.47 4.19 17.42
N GLY A 474 5.84 3.46 16.47
CA GLY A 474 4.67 2.65 16.76
C GLY A 474 3.41 3.48 17.00
N ILE A 475 2.35 2.82 17.44
CA ILE A 475 1.06 3.42 17.78
C ILE A 475 0.72 3.08 19.23
N PRO A 476 1.19 3.92 20.18
CA PRO A 476 0.90 3.71 21.58
C PRO A 476 -0.56 4.07 21.88
N ILE A 477 -1.28 3.11 22.49
CA ILE A 477 -2.64 3.28 22.99
C ILE A 477 -2.77 2.63 24.37
N ARG A 478 -3.85 2.96 25.06
CA ARG A 478 -4.33 2.25 26.26
C ARG A 478 -5.75 1.78 26.01
N LEU A 479 -6.15 0.77 26.74
CA LEU A 479 -7.50 0.22 26.67
C LEU A 479 -8.15 0.24 28.04
N GLN A 480 -9.47 0.46 28.05
CA GLN A 480 -10.33 0.29 29.22
C GLN A 480 -11.50 -0.61 28.83
N LYS A 481 -11.80 -1.62 29.66
CA LYS A 481 -12.98 -2.45 29.43
C LYS A 481 -14.25 -1.59 29.47
N ARG A 482 -15.12 -1.77 28.50
CA ARG A 482 -16.47 -1.22 28.59
C ARG A 482 -17.27 -2.05 29.57
N GLN A 483 -18.10 -1.39 30.35
CA GLN A 483 -19.02 -2.03 31.32
C GLN A 483 -20.22 -2.64 30.61
#